data_3b466b0db9a9786c41f552478507d7b1
#
_entry.id   3b466b0db9a9786c41f552478507d7b1
#
_cell.length_a   1.000
_cell.length_b   1.000
_cell.length_c   1.000
_cell.angle_alpha   90.00
_cell.angle_beta   90.00
_cell.angle_gamma   90.00
#
_symmetry.space_group_name_H-M   'P 1'
#
loop_
_entity.id
_entity.type
_entity.pdbx_description
1 polymer ?
#
loop_
_entity_poly.entity_id
_entity_poly.type
_entity_poly.pdbx_seq_one_letter_code
_entity_poly.pdbx_strand_id
1 'polypeptide(L)'
;MTNKLSHIFECSDHITEKQYRTSRALFILDGCASTQIFTVTSGAFLSGLAYLVGAGTALTGIIAALPTLMNTIQIFSSVVYENRAGSKRITVEFALIQRLCLLMMLFVPTLMLGARISVAVIAVLYSCAHFCGAFINTGANNWLISLVKKERLGRYLGLKDSMTLVASTGGSLILSKILDAYRFADQEILGFRIIGILCIGICVVDITCLTLIREPENVKYVEPLNIRKAIQMPLTDQNYRNILIFFLLWSVASNFA
;
A
#
# COMPACT_ATOMS: atom_id res chain seq x y z
N MET A 1 -22.40 19.13 11.53
CA MET A 1 -21.79 18.21 10.53
C MET A 1 -20.73 17.27 11.13
N THR A 2 -20.13 17.58 12.25
CA THR A 2 -19.09 16.79 12.95
C THR A 2 -19.57 15.44 13.50
N ASN A 3 -20.85 15.29 13.83
CA ASN A 3 -21.38 14.08 14.49
C ASN A 3 -21.67 12.88 13.56
N LYS A 4 -21.78 13.08 12.23
CA LYS A 4 -21.98 11.98 11.26
C LYS A 4 -20.68 11.31 10.82
N LEU A 5 -19.57 12.00 10.89
CA LEU A 5 -18.26 11.47 10.51
C LEU A 5 -17.65 10.61 11.61
N SER A 6 -17.95 10.88 12.90
CA SER A 6 -17.46 10.05 14.01
C SER A 6 -17.96 8.61 13.92
N HIS A 7 -19.24 8.41 13.55
CA HIS A 7 -19.83 7.07 13.41
C HIS A 7 -19.21 6.19 12.30
N ILE A 8 -18.53 6.79 11.32
CA ILE A 8 -17.85 6.03 10.26
C ILE A 8 -16.60 5.34 10.79
N PHE A 9 -15.97 5.92 11.81
CA PHE A 9 -14.71 5.45 12.41
C PHE A 9 -14.90 4.70 13.74
N GLU A 10 -16.14 4.51 14.20
CA GLU A 10 -16.44 3.74 15.40
C GLU A 10 -16.43 2.25 15.09
N CYS A 11 -15.86 1.46 16.01
CA CYS A 11 -15.98 0.00 15.98
C CYS A 11 -17.44 -0.38 16.18
N SER A 12 -17.91 -1.39 15.45
CA SER A 12 -19.30 -1.83 15.51
C SER A 12 -19.41 -3.15 16.28
N ASP A 13 -20.10 -3.13 17.41
CA ASP A 13 -20.32 -4.32 18.28
C ASP A 13 -21.19 -5.39 17.60
N HIS A 14 -22.08 -4.97 16.69
CA HIS A 14 -22.97 -5.88 15.97
C HIS A 14 -22.88 -5.63 14.46
N ILE A 15 -22.07 -6.43 13.78
CA ILE A 15 -21.99 -6.45 12.33
C ILE A 15 -22.84 -7.60 11.78
N THR A 16 -23.83 -7.28 10.93
CA THR A 16 -24.66 -8.29 10.26
C THR A 16 -23.86 -9.05 9.19
N GLU A 17 -24.25 -10.28 8.87
CA GLU A 17 -23.57 -11.09 7.82
C GLU A 17 -23.57 -10.37 6.45
N LYS A 18 -24.61 -9.57 6.14
CA LYS A 18 -24.65 -8.74 4.95
C LYS A 18 -23.55 -7.68 4.96
N GLN A 19 -23.31 -7.06 6.09
CA GLN A 19 -22.24 -6.04 6.26
C GLN A 19 -20.84 -6.66 6.16
N TYR A 20 -20.63 -7.86 6.73
CA TYR A 20 -19.39 -8.63 6.55
C TYR A 20 -19.13 -8.93 5.07
N ARG A 21 -20.16 -9.36 4.34
CA ARG A 21 -20.04 -9.65 2.89
C ARG A 21 -19.70 -8.38 2.10
N THR A 22 -20.34 -7.26 2.40
CA THR A 22 -20.06 -5.97 1.75
C THR A 22 -18.63 -5.51 2.07
N SER A 23 -18.21 -5.57 3.33
CA SER A 23 -16.84 -5.18 3.73
C SER A 23 -15.78 -6.02 3.04
N ARG A 24 -16.01 -7.33 2.90
CA ARG A 24 -15.09 -8.21 2.14
C ARG A 24 -15.01 -7.85 0.66
N ALA A 25 -16.13 -7.50 0.02
CA ALA A 25 -16.14 -7.06 -1.37
C ALA A 25 -15.42 -5.70 -1.54
N LEU A 26 -15.66 -4.76 -0.64
CA LEU A 26 -14.97 -3.46 -0.63
C LEU A 26 -13.46 -3.62 -0.42
N PHE A 27 -13.00 -4.58 0.39
CA PHE A 27 -11.58 -4.87 0.56
C PHE A 27 -10.92 -5.40 -0.73
N ILE A 28 -11.66 -6.15 -1.54
CA ILE A 28 -11.15 -6.59 -2.87
C ILE A 28 -11.04 -5.38 -3.80
N LEU A 29 -12.05 -4.52 -3.84
CA LEU A 29 -12.03 -3.31 -4.68
C LEU A 29 -10.92 -2.35 -4.27
N ASP A 30 -10.75 -2.10 -2.97
CA ASP A 30 -9.64 -1.35 -2.40
C ASP A 30 -8.30 -1.96 -2.83
N GLY A 31 -8.13 -3.27 -2.69
CA GLY A 31 -6.93 -3.97 -3.15
C GLY A 31 -6.64 -3.78 -4.64
N CYS A 32 -7.65 -3.85 -5.51
CA CYS A 32 -7.50 -3.60 -6.95
C CYS A 32 -7.07 -2.15 -7.23
N ALA A 33 -7.73 -1.18 -6.60
CA ALA A 33 -7.45 0.24 -6.80
C ALA A 33 -6.07 0.63 -6.25
N SER A 34 -5.76 0.20 -5.02
CA SER A 34 -4.48 0.48 -4.39
C SER A 34 -3.31 -0.10 -5.16
N THR A 35 -3.40 -1.37 -5.58
CA THR A 35 -2.33 -2.02 -6.35
C THR A 35 -2.13 -1.36 -7.70
N GLN A 36 -3.20 -0.88 -8.34
CA GLN A 36 -3.08 -0.13 -9.59
C GLN A 36 -2.24 1.14 -9.41
N ILE A 37 -2.47 1.92 -8.35
CA ILE A 37 -1.68 3.12 -8.04
C ILE A 37 -0.22 2.73 -7.79
N PHE A 38 0.02 1.66 -7.02
CA PHE A 38 1.38 1.16 -6.79
C PHE A 38 2.08 0.74 -8.08
N THR A 39 1.40 0.04 -8.98
CA THR A 39 1.99 -0.46 -10.23
C THR A 39 2.49 0.69 -11.10
N VAL A 40 1.72 1.79 -11.22
CA VAL A 40 2.12 2.97 -12.03
C VAL A 40 3.10 3.90 -11.33
N THR A 41 3.41 3.65 -10.08
CA THR A 41 4.40 4.43 -9.31
C THR A 41 5.63 3.60 -8.93
N SER A 42 5.76 2.38 -9.44
CA SER A 42 6.87 1.46 -9.20
C SER A 42 7.43 0.86 -10.49
N GLY A 43 8.46 0.04 -10.37
CA GLY A 43 9.03 -0.71 -11.49
C GLY A 43 9.39 0.16 -12.70
N ALA A 44 8.91 -0.25 -13.89
CA ALA A 44 9.21 0.43 -15.15
C ALA A 44 8.66 1.87 -15.21
N PHE A 45 7.48 2.12 -14.64
CA PHE A 45 6.92 3.47 -14.59
C PHE A 45 7.75 4.41 -13.72
N LEU A 46 8.20 3.95 -12.54
CA LEU A 46 9.10 4.71 -11.68
C LEU A 46 10.43 5.01 -12.39
N SER A 47 10.99 4.01 -13.06
CA SER A 47 12.24 4.18 -13.82
C SER A 47 12.06 5.19 -14.93
N GLY A 48 10.98 5.10 -15.72
CA GLY A 48 10.65 6.07 -16.77
C GLY A 48 10.50 7.48 -16.21
N LEU A 49 9.76 7.63 -15.10
CA LEU A 49 9.58 8.93 -14.43
C LEU A 49 10.92 9.51 -13.94
N ALA A 50 11.77 8.68 -13.34
CA ALA A 50 13.07 9.09 -12.83
C ALA A 50 13.99 9.54 -13.97
N TYR A 51 14.04 8.80 -15.08
CA TYR A 51 14.79 9.19 -16.27
C TYR A 51 14.26 10.48 -16.88
N LEU A 52 12.96 10.65 -16.98
CA LEU A 52 12.32 11.86 -17.52
C LEU A 52 12.74 13.14 -16.77
N VAL A 53 12.92 13.04 -15.45
CA VAL A 53 13.39 14.18 -14.63
C VAL A 53 14.92 14.29 -14.56
N GLY A 54 15.65 13.43 -15.26
CA GLY A 54 17.12 13.50 -15.36
C GLY A 54 17.88 12.69 -14.30
N ALA A 55 17.24 11.70 -13.67
CA ALA A 55 17.94 10.76 -12.79
C ALA A 55 18.82 9.81 -13.63
N GLY A 56 20.06 9.62 -13.21
CA GLY A 56 20.92 8.57 -13.77
C GLY A 56 20.55 7.19 -13.21
N THR A 57 21.07 6.12 -13.84
CA THR A 57 20.77 4.72 -13.48
C THR A 57 21.01 4.40 -12.01
N ALA A 58 22.11 4.89 -11.43
CA ALA A 58 22.44 4.66 -10.02
C ALA A 58 21.40 5.27 -9.07
N LEU A 59 20.97 6.52 -9.31
CA LEU A 59 19.95 7.19 -8.50
C LEU A 59 18.58 6.52 -8.64
N THR A 60 18.22 6.10 -9.85
CA THR A 60 16.99 5.34 -10.10
C THR A 60 16.99 4.03 -9.31
N GLY A 61 18.10 3.30 -9.27
CA GLY A 61 18.26 2.09 -8.48
C GLY A 61 18.13 2.35 -6.97
N ILE A 62 18.74 3.44 -6.47
CA ILE A 62 18.60 3.83 -5.06
C ILE A 62 17.14 4.13 -4.73
N ILE A 63 16.44 4.90 -5.55
CA ILE A 63 15.02 5.23 -5.34
C ILE A 63 14.18 3.94 -5.35
N ALA A 64 14.43 3.02 -6.27
CA ALA A 64 13.72 1.75 -6.36
C ALA A 64 13.95 0.83 -5.14
N ALA A 65 15.06 1.00 -4.40
CA ALA A 65 15.36 0.24 -3.18
C ALA A 65 14.72 0.83 -1.91
N LEU A 66 14.26 2.09 -1.92
CA LEU A 66 13.67 2.76 -0.75
C LEU A 66 12.48 1.99 -0.12
N PRO A 67 11.56 1.36 -0.88
CA PRO A 67 10.50 0.56 -0.31
C PRO A 67 10.97 -0.53 0.65
N THR A 68 12.03 -1.25 0.26
CA THR A 68 12.61 -2.32 1.08
C THR A 68 13.13 -1.77 2.42
N LEU A 69 13.79 -0.61 2.37
CA LEU A 69 14.27 0.07 3.57
C LEU A 69 13.10 0.51 4.47
N MET A 70 12.07 1.12 3.89
CA MET A 70 10.90 1.59 4.64
C MET A 70 10.09 0.43 5.24
N ASN A 71 10.04 -0.73 4.60
CA ASN A 71 9.36 -1.91 5.13
C ASN A 71 9.98 -2.42 6.45
N THR A 72 11.25 -2.12 6.75
CA THR A 72 11.84 -2.47 8.06
C THR A 72 11.14 -1.76 9.22
N ILE A 73 10.53 -0.60 8.95
CA ILE A 73 9.78 0.20 9.94
C ILE A 73 8.47 -0.49 10.33
N GLN A 74 8.00 -1.46 9.56
CA GLN A 74 6.76 -2.21 9.84
C GLN A 74 6.78 -2.87 11.22
N ILE A 75 7.95 -3.22 11.76
CA ILE A 75 8.10 -3.76 13.11
C ILE A 75 7.57 -2.77 14.16
N PHE A 76 7.80 -1.47 13.97
CA PHE A 76 7.32 -0.44 14.88
C PHE A 76 5.83 -0.14 14.70
N SER A 77 5.29 -0.37 13.51
CA SER A 77 3.86 -0.13 13.24
C SER A 77 2.97 -1.05 14.08
N SER A 78 3.38 -2.29 14.35
CA SER A 78 2.63 -3.24 15.19
C SER A 78 2.38 -2.68 16.60
N VAL A 79 3.38 -2.02 17.19
CA VAL A 79 3.29 -1.40 18.52
C VAL A 79 2.24 -0.28 18.55
N VAL A 80 2.11 0.48 17.46
CA VAL A 80 1.14 1.58 17.37
C VAL A 80 -0.30 1.06 17.32
N TYR A 81 -0.52 -0.09 16.67
CA TYR A 81 -1.86 -0.67 16.54
C TYR A 81 -2.30 -1.49 17.77
N GLU A 82 -1.36 -2.07 18.50
CA GLU A 82 -1.67 -2.98 19.60
C GLU A 82 -2.37 -2.31 20.79
N ASN A 83 -2.05 -1.06 21.06
CA ASN A 83 -2.61 -0.30 22.17
C ASN A 83 -3.92 0.44 21.84
N ARG A 84 -4.53 0.19 20.68
CA ARG A 84 -5.72 0.92 20.22
C ARG A 84 -6.91 0.00 19.94
N ALA A 85 -8.08 0.47 20.34
CA ALA A 85 -9.35 -0.26 20.16
C ALA A 85 -9.81 -0.34 18.69
N GLY A 86 -9.28 0.50 17.81
CA GLY A 86 -9.61 0.55 16.39
C GLY A 86 -8.42 0.95 15.54
N SER A 87 -8.20 0.22 14.46
CA SER A 87 -7.10 0.47 13.51
C SER A 87 -7.54 1.30 12.30
N LYS A 88 -8.85 1.34 12.01
CA LYS A 88 -9.44 1.94 10.80
C LYS A 88 -9.00 3.38 10.57
N ARG A 89 -9.17 4.25 11.58
CA ARG A 89 -8.90 5.67 11.43
C ARG A 89 -7.45 5.91 11.04
N ILE A 90 -6.51 5.30 11.76
CA ILE A 90 -5.08 5.43 11.50
C ILE A 90 -4.74 4.89 10.12
N THR A 91 -5.26 3.71 9.77
CA THR A 91 -5.02 3.07 8.46
C THR A 91 -5.52 3.96 7.33
N VAL A 92 -6.71 4.59 7.44
CA VAL A 92 -7.27 5.49 6.42
C VAL A 92 -6.45 6.79 6.33
N GLU A 93 -6.04 7.38 7.45
CA GLU A 93 -5.21 8.58 7.48
C GLU A 93 -3.86 8.34 6.79
N PHE A 94 -3.17 7.24 7.13
CA PHE A 94 -1.92 6.86 6.47
C PHE A 94 -2.12 6.51 4.99
N ALA A 95 -3.23 5.84 4.63
CA ALA A 95 -3.55 5.54 3.24
C ALA A 95 -3.74 6.81 2.42
N LEU A 96 -4.46 7.81 2.96
CA LEU A 96 -4.64 9.09 2.28
C LEU A 96 -3.29 9.78 2.04
N ILE A 97 -2.43 9.88 3.05
CA ILE A 97 -1.10 10.49 2.91
C ILE A 97 -0.27 9.73 1.87
N GLN A 98 -0.26 8.40 1.91
CA GLN A 98 0.46 7.57 0.97
C GLN A 98 0.00 7.83 -0.46
N ARG A 99 -1.32 7.81 -0.72
CA ARG A 99 -1.89 8.04 -2.05
C ARG A 99 -1.57 9.45 -2.56
N LEU A 100 -1.67 10.46 -1.69
CA LEU A 100 -1.30 11.83 -2.04
C LEU A 100 0.18 11.92 -2.44
N CYS A 101 1.09 11.33 -1.67
CA CYS A 101 2.51 11.32 -2.00
C CYS A 101 2.78 10.64 -3.35
N LEU A 102 2.18 9.46 -3.61
CA LEU A 102 2.35 8.74 -4.88
C LEU A 102 1.77 9.53 -6.07
N LEU A 103 0.61 10.16 -5.90
CA LEU A 103 0.00 10.99 -6.93
C LEU A 103 0.84 12.23 -7.21
N MET A 104 1.27 12.95 -6.16
CA MET A 104 2.12 14.15 -6.32
C MET A 104 3.41 13.82 -7.07
N MET A 105 3.98 12.65 -6.86
CA MET A 105 5.17 12.19 -7.57
C MET A 105 4.98 12.17 -9.10
N LEU A 106 3.80 11.74 -9.59
CA LEU A 106 3.50 11.71 -11.03
C LEU A 106 3.42 13.10 -11.66
N PHE A 107 3.15 14.13 -10.87
CA PHE A 107 3.08 15.51 -11.34
C PHE A 107 4.40 16.28 -11.23
N VAL A 108 5.44 15.73 -10.60
CA VAL A 108 6.75 16.40 -10.46
C VAL A 108 7.33 16.86 -11.80
N PRO A 109 7.29 16.08 -12.91
CA PRO A 109 7.82 16.54 -14.19
C PRO A 109 7.12 17.79 -14.72
N THR A 110 5.85 18.01 -14.38
CA THR A 110 5.09 19.19 -14.84
C THR A 110 5.51 20.49 -14.15
N LEU A 111 6.20 20.42 -13.02
CA LEU A 111 6.66 21.56 -12.26
C LEU A 111 7.91 22.20 -12.85
N MET A 112 8.53 21.56 -13.85
CA MET A 112 9.75 22.03 -14.55
C MET A 112 10.87 22.45 -13.58
N LEU A 113 10.99 21.75 -12.46
CA LEU A 113 12.08 21.97 -11.50
C LEU A 113 13.41 21.48 -12.10
N GLY A 114 14.53 22.03 -11.64
CA GLY A 114 15.84 21.49 -12.06
C GLY A 114 16.00 20.01 -11.68
N ALA A 115 16.72 19.24 -12.49
CA ALA A 115 16.84 17.78 -12.37
C ALA A 115 17.16 17.31 -10.93
N ARG A 116 18.11 17.95 -10.26
CA ARG A 116 18.49 17.61 -8.87
C ARG A 116 17.31 17.75 -7.90
N ILE A 117 16.54 18.83 -8.04
CA ILE A 117 15.38 19.10 -7.16
C ILE A 117 14.26 18.11 -7.45
N SER A 118 13.95 17.85 -8.73
CA SER A 118 12.91 16.89 -9.12
C SER A 118 13.22 15.49 -8.60
N VAL A 119 14.45 15.02 -8.74
CA VAL A 119 14.88 13.70 -8.23
C VAL A 119 14.78 13.63 -6.71
N ALA A 120 15.21 14.69 -6.00
CA ALA A 120 15.10 14.74 -4.53
C ALA A 120 13.64 14.73 -4.07
N VAL A 121 12.76 15.50 -4.71
CA VAL A 121 11.32 15.53 -4.40
C VAL A 121 10.69 14.16 -4.63
N ILE A 122 10.98 13.49 -5.75
CA ILE A 122 10.49 12.13 -6.01
C ILE A 122 10.98 11.17 -4.93
N ALA A 123 12.27 11.20 -4.57
CA ALA A 123 12.82 10.32 -3.54
C ALA A 123 12.15 10.53 -2.16
N VAL A 124 11.92 11.80 -1.77
CA VAL A 124 11.24 12.13 -0.51
C VAL A 124 9.78 11.69 -0.51
N LEU A 125 9.02 12.00 -1.58
CA LEU A 125 7.61 11.60 -1.71
C LEU A 125 7.47 10.07 -1.71
N TYR A 126 8.35 9.38 -2.42
CA TYR A 126 8.35 7.92 -2.50
C TYR A 126 8.71 7.27 -1.17
N SER A 127 9.70 7.80 -0.46
CA SER A 127 10.05 7.35 0.90
C SER A 127 8.90 7.55 1.88
N CYS A 128 8.28 8.73 1.86
CA CYS A 128 7.12 9.05 2.72
C CYS A 128 5.94 8.12 2.43
N ALA A 129 5.66 7.86 1.15
CA ALA A 129 4.60 6.94 0.74
C ALA A 129 4.84 5.52 1.28
N HIS A 130 6.05 4.99 1.14
CA HIS A 130 6.37 3.64 1.64
C HIS A 130 6.47 3.56 3.16
N PHE A 131 6.90 4.63 3.82
CA PHE A 131 6.80 4.76 5.27
C PHE A 131 5.34 4.61 5.74
N CYS A 132 4.42 5.37 5.15
CA CYS A 132 2.99 5.25 5.43
C CYS A 132 2.49 3.83 5.11
N GLY A 133 2.97 3.22 4.01
CA GLY A 133 2.64 1.86 3.61
C GLY A 133 2.95 0.80 4.66
N ALA A 134 4.05 0.95 5.39
CA ALA A 134 4.41 0.04 6.48
C ALA A 134 3.35 0.02 7.59
N PHE A 135 2.75 1.17 7.90
CA PHE A 135 1.63 1.26 8.85
C PHE A 135 0.34 0.70 8.27
N ILE A 136 0.00 1.05 7.03
CA ILE A 136 -1.21 0.57 6.35
C ILE A 136 -1.23 -0.96 6.30
N ASN A 137 -0.12 -1.59 5.91
CA ASN A 137 -0.02 -3.04 5.78
C ASN A 137 -0.34 -3.75 7.11
N THR A 138 0.18 -3.26 8.22
CA THR A 138 -0.10 -3.83 9.55
C THR A 138 -1.57 -3.65 9.93
N GLY A 139 -2.10 -2.42 9.81
CA GLY A 139 -3.49 -2.12 10.16
C GLY A 139 -4.50 -2.85 9.28
N ALA A 140 -4.30 -2.84 7.97
CA ALA A 140 -5.17 -3.49 7.00
C ALA A 140 -5.19 -5.01 7.15
N ASN A 141 -4.05 -5.65 7.41
CA ASN A 141 -3.98 -7.09 7.63
C ASN A 141 -4.71 -7.51 8.90
N ASN A 142 -4.51 -6.81 10.02
CA ASN A 142 -5.22 -7.07 11.27
C ASN A 142 -6.73 -6.92 11.09
N TRP A 143 -7.15 -5.87 10.42
CA TRP A 143 -8.54 -5.60 10.11
C TRP A 143 -9.14 -6.67 9.19
N LEU A 144 -8.43 -7.08 8.13
CA LEU A 144 -8.86 -8.12 7.21
C LEU A 144 -9.09 -9.47 7.91
N ILE A 145 -8.15 -9.87 8.78
CA ILE A 145 -8.26 -11.13 9.53
C ILE A 145 -9.50 -11.13 10.42
N SER A 146 -9.89 -9.98 10.99
CA SER A 146 -11.09 -9.87 11.81
C SER A 146 -12.41 -9.97 11.01
N LEU A 147 -12.38 -9.69 9.69
CA LEU A 147 -13.54 -9.74 8.80
C LEU A 147 -13.82 -11.12 8.19
N VAL A 148 -12.85 -12.03 8.25
CA VAL A 148 -12.93 -13.33 7.56
C VAL A 148 -12.75 -14.45 8.56
N LYS A 149 -13.65 -15.45 8.51
CA LYS A 149 -13.53 -16.66 9.34
C LYS A 149 -12.26 -17.42 9.01
N LYS A 150 -11.54 -17.93 10.03
CA LYS A 150 -10.24 -18.61 9.89
C LYS A 150 -10.26 -19.73 8.84
N GLU A 151 -11.35 -20.51 8.78
CA GLU A 151 -11.50 -21.64 7.85
C GLU A 151 -11.62 -21.21 6.39
N ARG A 152 -12.01 -19.96 6.13
CA ARG A 152 -12.18 -19.39 4.77
C ARG A 152 -11.13 -18.37 4.41
N LEU A 153 -10.21 -18.05 5.33
CA LEU A 153 -9.24 -16.99 5.16
C LEU A 153 -8.33 -17.23 3.93
N GLY A 154 -7.77 -18.43 3.79
CA GLY A 154 -6.90 -18.76 2.66
C GLY A 154 -7.61 -18.64 1.30
N ARG A 155 -8.86 -19.13 1.20
CA ARG A 155 -9.65 -19.02 -0.03
C ARG A 155 -9.98 -17.56 -0.36
N TYR A 156 -10.29 -16.75 0.65
CA TYR A 156 -10.59 -15.34 0.44
C TYR A 156 -9.35 -14.55 0.02
N LEU A 157 -8.19 -14.78 0.68
CA LEU A 157 -6.93 -14.14 0.30
C LEU A 157 -6.52 -14.51 -1.13
N GLY A 158 -6.60 -15.79 -1.50
CA GLY A 158 -6.31 -16.23 -2.86
C GLY A 158 -7.21 -15.57 -3.90
N LEU A 159 -8.52 -15.43 -3.62
CA LEU A 159 -9.45 -14.72 -4.52
C LEU A 159 -9.10 -13.23 -4.60
N LYS A 160 -8.88 -12.57 -3.46
CA LYS A 160 -8.49 -11.15 -3.40
C LYS A 160 -7.23 -10.91 -4.22
N ASP A 161 -6.17 -11.68 -3.98
CA ASP A 161 -4.88 -11.50 -4.65
C ASP A 161 -4.97 -11.79 -6.15
N SER A 162 -5.74 -12.81 -6.57
CA SER A 162 -5.98 -13.09 -7.98
C SER A 162 -6.71 -11.93 -8.68
N MET A 163 -7.77 -11.39 -8.06
CA MET A 163 -8.50 -10.26 -8.64
C MET A 163 -7.65 -9.00 -8.70
N THR A 164 -6.87 -8.75 -7.66
CA THR A 164 -5.93 -7.64 -7.59
C THR A 164 -4.86 -7.73 -8.68
N LEU A 165 -4.30 -8.93 -8.90
CA LEU A 165 -3.30 -9.17 -9.94
C LEU A 165 -3.88 -8.96 -11.34
N VAL A 166 -5.06 -9.51 -11.63
CA VAL A 166 -5.73 -9.32 -12.92
C VAL A 166 -6.04 -7.86 -13.19
N ALA A 167 -6.60 -7.16 -12.19
CA ALA A 167 -6.93 -5.74 -12.31
C ALA A 167 -5.68 -4.87 -12.51
N SER A 168 -4.62 -5.10 -11.74
CA SER A 168 -3.38 -4.33 -11.86
C SER A 168 -2.64 -4.60 -13.17
N THR A 169 -2.62 -5.85 -13.63
CA THR A 169 -2.00 -6.21 -14.93
C THR A 169 -2.77 -5.59 -16.09
N GLY A 170 -4.10 -5.75 -16.12
CA GLY A 170 -4.94 -5.16 -17.16
C GLY A 170 -4.84 -3.64 -17.19
N GLY A 171 -4.92 -3.01 -16.01
CA GLY A 171 -4.80 -1.56 -15.87
C GLY A 171 -3.41 -1.06 -16.27
N SER A 172 -2.33 -1.73 -15.88
CA SER A 172 -0.97 -1.33 -16.26
C SER A 172 -0.72 -1.44 -17.77
N LEU A 173 -1.29 -2.45 -18.44
CA LEU A 173 -1.23 -2.56 -19.90
C LEU A 173 -1.95 -1.40 -20.61
N ILE A 174 -3.08 -0.95 -20.09
CA ILE A 174 -3.79 0.19 -20.64
C ILE A 174 -2.98 1.48 -20.42
N LEU A 175 -2.50 1.70 -19.20
CA LEU A 175 -1.77 2.92 -18.86
C LEU A 175 -0.38 2.98 -19.54
N SER A 176 0.29 1.84 -19.76
CA SER A 176 1.52 1.82 -20.53
C SER A 176 1.31 2.17 -22.00
N LYS A 177 0.22 1.67 -22.63
CA LYS A 177 -0.13 2.08 -24.00
C LYS A 177 -0.39 3.58 -24.12
N ILE A 178 -1.06 4.15 -23.12
CA ILE A 178 -1.25 5.62 -23.07
C ILE A 178 0.11 6.32 -22.99
N LEU A 179 0.98 5.89 -22.09
CA LEU A 179 2.30 6.48 -21.94
C LEU A 179 3.14 6.36 -23.22
N ASP A 180 3.14 5.18 -23.85
CA ASP A 180 3.87 4.92 -25.10
C ASP A 180 3.36 5.83 -26.23
N ALA A 181 2.05 6.03 -26.38
CA ALA A 181 1.47 6.91 -27.39
C ALA A 181 1.96 8.36 -27.24
N TYR A 182 2.07 8.87 -25.99
CA TYR A 182 2.60 10.20 -25.73
C TYR A 182 4.12 10.26 -25.86
N ARG A 183 4.83 9.18 -25.57
CA ARG A 183 6.28 9.06 -25.77
C ARG A 183 6.65 9.11 -27.25
N PHE A 184 5.91 8.41 -28.11
CA PHE A 184 6.10 8.49 -29.57
C PHE A 184 5.84 9.88 -30.14
N ALA A 185 5.05 10.71 -29.45
CA ALA A 185 4.77 12.08 -29.82
C ALA A 185 5.72 13.09 -29.16
N ASP A 186 6.81 12.66 -28.51
CA ASP A 186 7.74 13.49 -27.72
C ASP A 186 7.06 14.32 -26.61
N GLN A 187 5.95 13.79 -26.04
CA GLN A 187 5.13 14.44 -25.02
C GLN A 187 5.04 13.60 -23.74
N GLU A 188 6.11 12.98 -23.29
CA GLU A 188 6.12 12.09 -22.11
C GLU A 188 5.59 12.75 -20.85
N ILE A 189 5.89 14.05 -20.63
CA ILE A 189 5.38 14.80 -19.47
C ILE A 189 3.85 14.83 -19.48
N LEU A 190 3.23 15.02 -20.64
CA LEU A 190 1.78 15.00 -20.79
C LEU A 190 1.21 13.60 -20.53
N GLY A 191 1.92 12.55 -20.96
CA GLY A 191 1.58 11.16 -20.68
C GLY A 191 1.49 10.87 -19.17
N PHE A 192 2.53 11.23 -18.41
CA PHE A 192 2.53 11.09 -16.95
C PHE A 192 1.45 11.94 -16.27
N ARG A 193 1.20 13.14 -16.75
CA ARG A 193 0.12 13.99 -16.24
C ARG A 193 -1.26 13.34 -16.42
N ILE A 194 -1.54 12.74 -17.59
CA ILE A 194 -2.80 12.05 -17.86
C ILE A 194 -2.94 10.83 -16.96
N ILE A 195 -1.88 10.02 -16.82
CA ILE A 195 -1.86 8.90 -15.89
C ILE A 195 -2.15 9.38 -14.46
N GLY A 196 -1.53 10.49 -14.03
CA GLY A 196 -1.78 11.10 -12.73
C GLY A 196 -3.25 11.48 -12.52
N ILE A 197 -3.90 12.08 -13.52
CA ILE A 197 -5.32 12.45 -13.48
C ILE A 197 -6.21 11.20 -13.37
N LEU A 198 -5.92 10.15 -14.13
CA LEU A 198 -6.66 8.89 -14.05
C LEU A 198 -6.47 8.24 -12.67
N CYS A 199 -5.26 8.28 -12.13
CA CYS A 199 -4.96 7.76 -10.79
C CYS A 199 -5.66 8.55 -9.68
N ILE A 200 -5.98 9.84 -9.86
CA ILE A 200 -6.81 10.59 -8.91
C ILE A 200 -8.20 9.95 -8.81
N GLY A 201 -8.81 9.61 -9.94
CA GLY A 201 -10.10 8.91 -9.95
C GLY A 201 -10.04 7.55 -9.23
N ILE A 202 -9.00 6.77 -9.48
CA ILE A 202 -8.77 5.48 -8.81
C ILE A 202 -8.56 5.69 -7.30
N CYS A 203 -7.82 6.73 -6.90
CA CYS A 203 -7.57 7.06 -5.50
C CYS A 203 -8.88 7.42 -4.75
N VAL A 204 -9.79 8.15 -5.38
CA VAL A 204 -11.10 8.46 -4.80
C VAL A 204 -11.89 7.17 -4.55
N VAL A 205 -11.88 6.23 -5.48
CA VAL A 205 -12.53 4.91 -5.30
C VAL A 205 -11.86 4.14 -4.16
N ASP A 206 -10.54 4.07 -4.13
CA ASP A 206 -9.73 3.40 -3.11
C ASP A 206 -10.07 3.90 -1.70
N ILE A 207 -9.91 5.20 -1.46
CA ILE A 207 -10.18 5.81 -0.14
C ILE A 207 -11.66 5.69 0.25
N THR A 208 -12.58 5.81 -0.71
CA THR A 208 -14.01 5.61 -0.45
C THR A 208 -14.30 4.17 -0.03
N CYS A 209 -13.76 3.18 -0.72
CA CYS A 209 -13.89 1.78 -0.35
C CYS A 209 -13.34 1.55 1.07
N LEU A 210 -12.13 2.02 1.35
CA LEU A 210 -11.47 1.84 2.64
C LEU A 210 -12.28 2.49 3.78
N THR A 211 -12.86 3.67 3.57
CA THR A 211 -13.69 4.35 4.57
C THR A 211 -15.03 3.67 4.81
N LEU A 212 -15.61 3.03 3.79
CA LEU A 212 -16.91 2.33 3.90
C LEU A 212 -16.80 0.94 4.54
N ILE A 213 -15.62 0.33 4.57
CA ILE A 213 -15.40 -0.96 5.23
C ILE A 213 -15.67 -0.80 6.74
N ARG A 214 -16.45 -1.71 7.31
CA ARG A 214 -16.73 -1.71 8.75
C ARG A 214 -15.65 -2.46 9.50
N GLU A 215 -15.23 -1.91 10.63
CA GLU A 215 -14.27 -2.54 11.52
C GLU A 215 -15.02 -3.24 12.66
N PRO A 216 -14.88 -4.58 12.80
CA PRO A 216 -15.38 -5.30 13.98
C PRO A 216 -14.59 -4.85 15.22
N GLU A 217 -15.24 -4.89 16.38
CA GLU A 217 -14.53 -4.67 17.64
C GLU A 217 -13.46 -5.76 17.82
N ASN A 218 -12.20 -5.35 17.85
CA ASN A 218 -11.10 -6.26 18.11
C ASN A 218 -10.94 -6.48 19.61
N VAL A 219 -10.72 -7.71 20.01
CA VAL A 219 -10.38 -8.06 21.40
C VAL A 219 -9.09 -7.32 21.76
N LYS A 220 -9.18 -6.41 22.72
CA LYS A 220 -8.01 -5.72 23.26
C LYS A 220 -7.08 -6.75 23.90
N TYR A 221 -5.86 -6.83 23.41
CA TYR A 221 -4.82 -7.53 24.14
C TYR A 221 -4.51 -6.75 25.42
N VAL A 222 -4.68 -7.41 26.57
CA VAL A 222 -4.58 -6.79 27.90
C VAL A 222 -3.14 -6.53 28.31
N GLU A 223 -2.15 -7.15 27.65
CA GLU A 223 -0.73 -6.99 28.01
C GLU A 223 0.01 -6.07 27.04
N PRO A 224 0.72 -5.04 27.56
CA PRO A 224 1.52 -4.19 26.70
C PRO A 224 2.67 -4.99 26.07
N LEU A 225 2.81 -4.88 24.76
CA LEU A 225 3.86 -5.61 24.01
C LEU A 225 5.24 -5.15 24.45
N ASN A 226 5.98 -6.07 24.99
CA ASN A 226 7.41 -5.84 25.24
C ASN A 226 8.16 -6.18 23.93
N ILE A 227 8.63 -5.14 23.21
CA ILE A 227 9.33 -5.28 21.91
C ILE A 227 10.44 -6.32 21.99
N ARG A 228 11.16 -6.39 23.10
CA ARG A 228 12.22 -7.38 23.32
C ARG A 228 11.66 -8.80 23.34
N LYS A 229 10.53 -9.03 24.03
CA LYS A 229 9.83 -10.34 24.03
C LYS A 229 9.27 -10.67 22.64
N ALA A 230 8.71 -9.70 21.93
CA ALA A 230 8.16 -9.88 20.59
C ALA A 230 9.24 -10.31 19.56
N ILE A 231 10.47 -9.83 19.71
CA ILE A 231 11.61 -10.26 18.87
C ILE A 231 12.20 -11.59 19.34
N GLN A 232 12.31 -11.81 20.64
CA GLN A 232 12.93 -13.02 21.19
C GLN A 232 12.03 -14.27 21.04
N MET A 233 10.71 -14.12 21.23
CA MET A 233 9.76 -15.24 21.21
C MET A 233 9.78 -16.01 19.86
N PRO A 234 9.71 -15.36 18.68
CA PRO A 234 9.82 -16.02 17.39
C PRO A 234 11.17 -16.70 17.14
N LEU A 235 12.26 -16.16 17.69
CA LEU A 235 13.60 -16.71 17.52
C LEU A 235 13.83 -17.93 18.42
N THR A 236 13.07 -18.06 19.51
CA THR A 236 13.18 -19.18 20.46
C THR A 236 12.35 -20.40 20.01
N ASP A 237 11.23 -20.17 19.28
CA ASP A 237 10.41 -21.25 18.73
C ASP A 237 11.08 -21.85 17.49
N GLN A 238 11.37 -23.16 17.55
CA GLN A 238 12.03 -23.88 16.46
C GLN A 238 11.22 -23.91 15.16
N ASN A 239 9.88 -24.04 15.25
CA ASN A 239 9.01 -24.05 14.09
C ASN A 239 9.00 -22.68 13.40
N TYR A 240 8.89 -21.62 14.19
CA TYR A 240 8.92 -20.26 13.68
C TYR A 240 10.27 -19.92 13.04
N ARG A 241 11.38 -20.34 13.67
CA ARG A 241 12.72 -20.15 13.12
C ARG A 241 12.90 -20.86 11.78
N ASN A 242 12.39 -22.08 11.63
CA ASN A 242 12.44 -22.82 10.36
C ASN A 242 11.65 -22.08 9.26
N ILE A 243 10.49 -21.53 9.60
CA ILE A 243 9.70 -20.71 8.68
C ILE A 243 10.45 -19.43 8.30
N LEU A 244 11.09 -18.75 9.24
CA LEU A 244 11.92 -17.56 8.96
C LEU A 244 13.08 -17.89 8.01
N ILE A 245 13.79 -18.99 8.24
CA ILE A 245 14.88 -19.44 7.35
C ILE A 245 14.35 -19.74 5.95
N PHE A 246 13.20 -20.43 5.85
CA PHE A 246 12.56 -20.70 4.57
C PHE A 246 12.25 -19.40 3.81
N PHE A 247 11.60 -18.42 4.46
CA PHE A 247 11.27 -17.14 3.82
C PHE A 247 12.51 -16.32 3.48
N LEU A 248 13.57 -16.39 4.27
CA LEU A 248 14.84 -15.73 3.97
C LEU A 248 15.46 -16.33 2.70
N LEU A 249 15.56 -17.65 2.62
CA LEU A 249 16.08 -18.33 1.44
C LEU A 249 15.21 -18.08 0.19
N TRP A 250 13.90 -18.13 0.36
CA TRP A 250 12.94 -17.79 -0.70
C TRP A 250 13.10 -16.35 -1.20
N SER A 251 13.23 -15.40 -0.28
CA SER A 251 13.43 -13.99 -0.63
C SER A 251 14.75 -13.78 -1.39
N VAL A 252 15.82 -14.42 -0.96
CA VAL A 252 17.11 -14.39 -1.68
C VAL A 252 16.92 -14.98 -3.08
N ALA A 253 16.38 -16.19 -3.20
CA ALA A 253 16.19 -16.86 -4.50
C ALA A 253 15.30 -16.02 -5.45
N SER A 254 14.21 -15.43 -4.94
CA SER A 254 13.27 -14.65 -5.77
C SER A 254 13.84 -13.30 -6.24
N ASN A 255 14.86 -12.77 -5.58
CA ASN A 255 15.49 -11.51 -5.99
C ASN A 255 16.69 -11.70 -6.94
N PHE A 256 17.15 -12.96 -7.13
CA PHE A 256 18.21 -13.28 -8.07
C PHE A 256 17.69 -13.91 -9.39
N ALA A 257 16.38 -14.18 -9.49
CA ALA A 257 15.73 -14.71 -10.68
C ALA A 257 15.16 -13.56 -11.53
#